data_a9587600c1751ea892957644b9a63adc
#
_entry.id   a9587600c1751ea892957644b9a63adc
#
_cell.length_a   1.000
_cell.length_b   1.000
_cell.length_c   1.000
_cell.angle_alpha   90.00
_cell.angle_beta   90.00
_cell.angle_gamma   90.00
#
_symmetry.space_group_name_H-M   'P 1'
#
loop_
_entity.id
_entity.type
_entity.pdbx_description
1 polymer ?
#
loop_
_entity_poly.entity_id
_entity_poly.type
_entity_poly.pdbx_seq_one_letter_code
_entity_poly.pdbx_strand_id
1 'polypeptide(L)'
;MRYDVIIIGAGPGGIFSAYELSQKSPDLKVGVFEAGHALSRRKCPIDGEKIKSCIGCKSCSIMSGFGGAGAFSDGKYNITNDFGGTLYKYIGKKQALDLMYYVDAVSYTHLTLPTI
;
A
#
# COMPACT_ATOMS: atom_id res chain seq x y z
N MET A 1 -7.59 -18.19 -17.21
CA MET A 1 -8.16 -17.82 -15.91
C MET A 1 -8.95 -16.54 -16.12
N ARG A 2 -10.18 -16.43 -15.61
CA ARG A 2 -11.05 -15.26 -15.79
C ARG A 2 -11.23 -14.58 -14.43
N TYR A 3 -11.13 -13.27 -14.36
CA TYR A 3 -11.40 -12.44 -13.20
C TYR A 3 -12.60 -11.54 -13.46
N ASP A 4 -13.37 -11.25 -12.42
CA ASP A 4 -14.46 -10.27 -12.46
C ASP A 4 -13.92 -8.86 -12.28
N VAL A 5 -12.88 -8.70 -11.47
CA VAL A 5 -12.17 -7.44 -11.23
C VAL A 5 -10.67 -7.67 -11.31
N ILE A 6 -9.98 -6.78 -11.99
CA ILE A 6 -8.51 -6.74 -12.03
C ILE A 6 -8.05 -5.41 -11.42
N ILE A 7 -7.17 -5.51 -10.43
CA ILE A 7 -6.51 -4.38 -9.76
C ILE A 7 -5.05 -4.36 -10.21
N ILE A 8 -4.62 -3.23 -10.73
CA ILE A 8 -3.23 -3.02 -11.16
C ILE A 8 -2.48 -2.26 -10.08
N GLY A 9 -1.51 -2.91 -9.49
CA GLY A 9 -0.68 -2.39 -8.41
C GLY A 9 -1.15 -2.86 -7.02
N ALA A 10 -0.21 -3.35 -6.22
CA ALA A 10 -0.42 -3.80 -4.85
C ALA A 10 0.20 -2.82 -3.83
N GLY A 11 0.07 -1.54 -4.10
CA GLY A 11 0.27 -0.48 -3.11
C GLY A 11 -0.96 -0.33 -2.20
N PRO A 12 -0.99 0.64 -1.29
CA PRO A 12 -2.11 0.84 -0.37
C PRO A 12 -3.47 0.91 -1.06
N GLY A 13 -3.58 1.66 -2.15
CA GLY A 13 -4.84 1.78 -2.92
C GLY A 13 -5.34 0.44 -3.47
N GLY A 14 -4.46 -0.35 -4.06
CA GLY A 14 -4.80 -1.67 -4.60
C GLY A 14 -5.16 -2.67 -3.50
N ILE A 15 -4.40 -2.68 -2.42
CA ILE A 15 -4.65 -3.55 -1.26
C ILE A 15 -6.00 -3.23 -0.62
N PHE A 16 -6.29 -1.95 -0.35
CA PHE A 16 -7.57 -1.54 0.23
C PHE A 16 -8.74 -1.79 -0.72
N SER A 17 -8.55 -1.62 -2.03
CA SER A 17 -9.57 -1.98 -3.02
C SER A 17 -9.91 -3.47 -2.99
N ALA A 18 -8.89 -4.32 -2.95
CA ALA A 18 -9.09 -5.77 -2.84
C ALA A 18 -9.75 -6.14 -1.50
N TYR A 19 -9.33 -5.52 -0.40
CA TYR A 19 -9.91 -5.72 0.93
C TYR A 19 -11.40 -5.36 0.94
N GLU A 20 -11.76 -4.16 0.49
CA GLU A 20 -13.15 -3.71 0.45
C GLU A 20 -14.03 -4.60 -0.44
N LEU A 21 -13.53 -5.01 -1.60
CA LEU A 21 -14.24 -5.94 -2.48
C LEU A 21 -14.45 -7.29 -1.80
N SER A 22 -13.47 -7.80 -1.07
CA SER A 22 -13.60 -9.06 -0.35
C SER A 22 -14.65 -9.01 0.77
N GLN A 23 -14.83 -7.84 1.40
CA GLN A 23 -15.83 -7.64 2.44
C GLN A 23 -17.23 -7.41 1.89
N LYS A 24 -17.34 -6.61 0.83
CA LYS A 24 -18.64 -6.17 0.28
C LYS A 24 -19.19 -7.08 -0.81
N SER A 25 -18.33 -7.79 -1.51
CA SER A 25 -18.69 -8.66 -2.65
C SER A 25 -17.80 -9.90 -2.69
N PRO A 26 -17.90 -10.78 -1.68
CA PRO A 26 -16.98 -11.92 -1.52
C PRO A 26 -17.04 -12.95 -2.66
N ASP A 27 -18.11 -12.96 -3.44
CA ASP A 27 -18.27 -13.86 -4.58
C ASP A 27 -17.48 -13.41 -5.83
N LEU A 28 -17.01 -12.16 -5.85
CA LEU A 28 -16.21 -11.65 -6.97
C LEU A 28 -14.81 -12.27 -6.97
N LYS A 29 -14.41 -12.72 -8.16
CA LYS A 29 -13.07 -13.20 -8.40
C LYS A 29 -12.15 -12.02 -8.71
N VAL A 30 -11.40 -11.58 -7.71
CA VAL A 30 -10.52 -10.42 -7.81
C VAL A 30 -9.08 -10.87 -8.05
N GLY A 31 -8.44 -10.30 -9.06
CA GLY A 31 -7.02 -10.46 -9.32
C GLY A 31 -6.25 -9.18 -9.05
N VAL A 32 -5.19 -9.26 -8.26
CA VAL A 32 -4.27 -8.13 -8.02
C VAL A 32 -2.95 -8.41 -8.71
N PHE A 33 -2.52 -7.49 -9.57
CA PHE A 33 -1.30 -7.63 -10.36
C PHE A 33 -0.30 -6.54 -9.96
N GLU A 34 0.87 -6.98 -9.52
CA GLU A 34 1.96 -6.11 -9.06
C GLU A 34 3.20 -6.33 -9.92
N ALA A 35 3.79 -5.22 -10.42
CA ALA A 35 4.97 -5.27 -11.26
C ALA A 35 6.27 -5.55 -10.49
N GLY A 36 6.32 -5.17 -9.21
CA GLY A 36 7.48 -5.37 -8.36
C GLY A 36 7.49 -6.74 -7.67
N HIS A 37 8.38 -6.89 -6.70
CA HIS A 37 8.57 -8.16 -6.00
C HIS A 37 7.59 -8.37 -4.85
N ALA A 38 7.34 -9.63 -4.52
CA ALA A 38 6.69 -10.01 -3.27
C ALA A 38 7.50 -9.50 -2.07
N LEU A 39 6.83 -9.21 -0.97
CA LEU A 39 7.44 -8.56 0.21
C LEU A 39 8.72 -9.26 0.69
N SER A 40 8.71 -10.59 0.74
CA SER A 40 9.87 -11.40 1.15
C SER A 40 11.10 -11.27 0.22
N ARG A 41 10.91 -10.82 -1.01
CA ARG A 41 11.95 -10.63 -2.01
C ARG A 41 12.35 -9.17 -2.23
N ARG A 42 11.71 -8.26 -1.53
CA ARG A 42 12.00 -6.82 -1.58
C ARG A 42 13.21 -6.51 -0.71
N LYS A 43 14.39 -6.54 -1.31
CA LYS A 43 15.65 -6.22 -0.63
C LYS A 43 16.47 -5.25 -1.49
N CYS A 44 16.84 -4.12 -0.89
CA CYS A 44 17.76 -3.18 -1.55
C CYS A 44 19.16 -3.80 -1.62
N PRO A 45 19.85 -3.73 -2.77
CA PRO A 45 21.19 -4.26 -2.92
C PRO A 45 22.27 -3.48 -2.17
N ILE A 46 21.98 -2.29 -1.65
CA ILE A 46 22.93 -1.53 -0.84
C ILE A 46 23.21 -2.30 0.45
N ASP A 47 24.45 -2.69 0.65
CA ASP A 47 24.91 -3.44 1.82
C ASP A 47 25.87 -2.65 2.74
N GLY A 48 26.27 -1.45 2.28
CA GLY A 48 27.20 -0.59 3.01
C GLY A 48 28.69 -0.96 2.87
N GLU A 49 28.98 -2.13 2.31
CA GLU A 49 30.36 -2.62 2.08
C GLU A 49 30.74 -2.58 0.60
N LYS A 50 30.13 -3.45 -0.20
CA LYS A 50 30.40 -3.56 -1.64
C LYS A 50 29.59 -2.55 -2.45
N ILE A 51 28.32 -2.39 -2.09
CA ILE A 51 27.40 -1.46 -2.74
C ILE A 51 27.00 -0.39 -1.72
N LYS A 52 27.60 0.79 -1.85
CA LYS A 52 27.45 1.89 -0.90
C LYS A 52 26.40 2.93 -1.31
N SER A 53 26.00 2.92 -2.58
CA SER A 53 25.06 3.91 -3.13
C SER A 53 24.05 3.24 -4.05
N CYS A 54 22.99 3.98 -4.39
CA CYS A 54 21.92 3.50 -5.25
C CYS A 54 22.46 3.17 -6.65
N ILE A 55 22.14 1.96 -7.14
CA ILE A 55 22.55 1.46 -8.46
C ILE A 55 21.46 1.66 -9.53
N GLY A 56 20.34 2.29 -9.21
CA GLY A 56 19.26 2.56 -10.16
C GLY A 56 18.55 1.31 -10.66
N CYS A 57 18.14 0.42 -9.75
CA CYS A 57 17.42 -0.81 -10.10
C CYS A 57 16.19 -0.52 -10.97
N LYS A 58 15.94 -1.36 -11.98
CA LYS A 58 14.78 -1.27 -12.86
C LYS A 58 13.45 -1.28 -12.07
N SER A 59 13.39 -2.07 -11.01
CA SER A 59 12.30 -2.04 -10.02
C SER A 59 12.94 -1.87 -8.64
N CYS A 60 12.75 -0.68 -8.07
CA CYS A 60 13.31 -0.35 -6.74
C CYS A 60 12.58 -1.13 -5.65
N SER A 61 13.28 -1.99 -4.94
CA SER A 61 12.70 -2.82 -3.88
C SER A 61 12.20 -2.00 -2.67
N ILE A 62 12.67 -0.76 -2.49
CA ILE A 62 12.19 0.15 -1.43
C ILE A 62 10.88 0.82 -1.86
N MET A 63 10.80 1.29 -3.10
CA MET A 63 9.68 2.12 -3.56
C MET A 63 8.57 1.31 -4.24
N SER A 64 8.90 0.14 -4.80
CA SER A 64 8.00 -0.65 -5.64
C SER A 64 7.90 -2.09 -5.16
N GLY A 65 6.76 -2.72 -5.41
CA GLY A 65 6.46 -4.08 -5.02
C GLY A 65 5.25 -4.17 -4.11
N PHE A 66 4.93 -5.37 -3.66
CA PHE A 66 3.80 -5.61 -2.77
C PHE A 66 3.91 -4.77 -1.49
N GLY A 67 2.84 -4.06 -1.16
CA GLY A 67 2.80 -3.10 -0.05
C GLY A 67 3.18 -1.66 -0.44
N GLY A 68 3.69 -1.45 -1.66
CA GLY A 68 4.11 -0.13 -2.15
C GLY A 68 5.29 0.46 -1.39
N ALA A 69 5.47 1.78 -1.49
CA ALA A 69 6.53 2.50 -0.79
C ALA A 69 6.36 2.49 0.75
N GLY A 70 5.13 2.36 1.22
CA GLY A 70 4.82 2.32 2.65
C GLY A 70 5.22 1.03 3.37
N ALA A 71 5.56 -0.04 2.66
CA ALA A 71 5.92 -1.33 3.26
C ALA A 71 7.14 -1.27 4.18
N PHE A 72 8.01 -0.29 3.99
CA PHE A 72 9.21 -0.05 4.81
C PHE A 72 9.18 1.30 5.52
N SER A 73 7.99 1.83 5.82
CA SER A 73 7.84 3.07 6.57
C SER A 73 8.16 2.86 8.06
N ASP A 74 8.28 3.97 8.79
CA ASP A 74 8.44 3.95 10.25
C ASP A 74 7.13 3.70 11.02
N GLY A 75 6.03 3.45 10.29
CA GLY A 75 4.72 3.18 10.87
C GLY A 75 3.95 4.41 11.34
N LYS A 76 4.46 5.61 11.09
CA LYS A 76 3.74 6.85 11.43
C LYS A 76 2.65 7.14 10.40
N TYR A 77 1.46 7.41 10.88
CA TYR A 77 0.32 7.76 10.07
C TYR A 77 -0.28 9.10 10.53
N ASN A 78 -0.29 10.08 9.64
CA ASN A 78 -0.79 11.41 9.95
C ASN A 78 -2.25 11.52 9.52
N ILE A 79 -3.15 11.73 10.48
CA ILE A 79 -4.60 11.83 10.26
C ILE A 79 -4.98 13.30 10.28
N THR A 80 -4.89 13.95 9.14
CA THR A 80 -5.25 15.36 8.98
C THR A 80 -5.47 15.70 7.50
N ASN A 81 -6.34 16.69 7.23
CA ASN A 81 -6.52 17.24 5.89
C ASN A 81 -5.41 18.21 5.47
N ASP A 82 -4.45 18.52 6.34
CA ASP A 82 -3.46 19.58 6.12
C ASP A 82 -2.15 19.07 5.49
N PHE A 83 -2.04 17.77 5.27
CA PHE A 83 -0.83 17.14 4.69
C PHE A 83 -0.73 17.21 3.17
N GLY A 84 -1.59 17.99 2.55
CA GLY A 84 -1.70 18.07 1.09
C GLY A 84 -2.81 17.17 0.54
N GLY A 85 -2.97 17.20 -0.78
CA GLY A 85 -4.09 16.55 -1.45
C GLY A 85 -5.38 17.37 -1.35
N THR A 86 -6.40 16.91 -2.05
CA THR A 86 -7.65 17.66 -2.21
C THR A 86 -8.90 16.80 -2.01
N LEU A 87 -8.77 15.62 -1.43
CA LEU A 87 -9.89 14.69 -1.23
C LEU A 87 -11.07 15.36 -0.51
N TYR A 88 -10.78 16.19 0.51
CA TYR A 88 -11.80 16.91 1.27
C TYR A 88 -12.66 17.87 0.43
N LYS A 89 -12.16 18.32 -0.72
CA LYS A 89 -12.92 19.17 -1.64
C LYS A 89 -14.05 18.41 -2.35
N TYR A 90 -13.91 17.10 -2.47
CA TYR A 90 -14.88 16.23 -3.16
C TYR A 90 -15.86 15.58 -2.19
N ILE A 91 -15.42 15.17 -1.02
CA ILE A 91 -16.23 14.41 -0.05
C ILE A 91 -16.45 15.12 1.28
N GLY A 92 -15.86 16.30 1.47
CA GLY A 92 -15.90 17.07 2.72
C GLY A 92 -14.83 16.65 3.72
N LYS A 93 -14.46 17.58 4.61
CA LYS A 93 -13.38 17.38 5.60
C LYS A 93 -13.67 16.25 6.58
N LYS A 94 -14.93 16.16 7.05
CA LYS A 94 -15.34 15.12 8.01
C LYS A 94 -15.20 13.73 7.40
N GLN A 95 -15.77 13.52 6.22
CA GLN A 95 -15.72 12.22 5.55
C GLN A 95 -14.29 11.83 5.17
N ALA A 96 -13.46 12.78 4.76
CA ALA A 96 -12.04 12.53 4.50
C ALA A 96 -11.32 12.04 5.77
N LEU A 97 -11.55 12.68 6.92
CA LEU A 97 -10.98 12.24 8.20
C LEU A 97 -11.52 10.87 8.63
N ASP A 98 -12.82 10.64 8.50
CA ASP A 98 -13.44 9.35 8.83
C ASP A 98 -12.80 8.19 8.03
N LEU A 99 -12.50 8.42 6.74
CA LEU A 99 -11.78 7.44 5.91
C LEU A 99 -10.34 7.22 6.37
N MET A 100 -9.64 8.27 6.79
CA MET A 100 -8.27 8.14 7.32
C MET A 100 -8.26 7.32 8.61
N TYR A 101 -9.20 7.55 9.52
CA TYR A 101 -9.36 6.72 10.73
C TYR A 101 -9.72 5.27 10.40
N TYR A 102 -10.58 5.06 9.39
CA TYR A 102 -10.90 3.72 8.92
C TYR A 102 -9.66 2.98 8.40
N VAL A 103 -8.85 3.63 7.56
CA VAL A 103 -7.60 3.07 7.03
C VAL A 103 -6.63 2.72 8.16
N ASP A 104 -6.50 3.59 9.15
CA ASP A 104 -5.65 3.34 10.32
C ASP A 104 -6.13 2.13 11.11
N ALA A 105 -7.42 2.05 11.41
CA ALA A 105 -8.01 0.93 12.13
C ALA A 105 -7.83 -0.42 11.40
N VAL A 106 -8.07 -0.45 10.09
CA VAL A 106 -7.88 -1.66 9.27
C VAL A 106 -6.41 -2.05 9.21
N SER A 107 -5.52 -1.08 9.01
CA SER A 107 -4.07 -1.32 8.97
C SER A 107 -3.55 -1.88 10.29
N TYR A 108 -4.03 -1.37 11.41
CA TYR A 108 -3.64 -1.84 12.74
C TYR A 108 -4.12 -3.26 13.03
N THR A 109 -5.35 -3.59 12.65
CA THR A 109 -5.98 -4.88 13.01
C THR A 109 -5.67 -6.01 12.04
N HIS A 110 -5.50 -5.72 10.75
CA HIS A 110 -5.40 -6.74 9.70
C HIS A 110 -4.08 -6.70 8.92
N LEU A 111 -3.44 -5.55 8.87
CA LEU A 111 -2.17 -5.33 8.19
C LEU A 111 -1.05 -5.08 9.19
N THR A 112 -1.15 -5.62 10.40
CA THR A 112 0.01 -5.63 11.29
C THR A 112 1.14 -6.30 10.55
N LEU A 113 1.83 -5.48 9.77
CA LEU A 113 3.22 -5.72 9.48
C LEU A 113 3.84 -5.96 10.85
N PRO A 114 4.61 -7.05 11.02
CA PRO A 114 5.32 -7.20 12.26
C PRO A 114 6.10 -5.91 12.45
N THR A 115 5.61 -5.08 13.34
CA THR A 115 6.36 -3.97 13.89
C THR A 115 7.50 -4.61 14.62
N ILE A 116 8.57 -4.60 13.95
CA ILE A 116 9.82 -4.90 14.59
C ILE A 116 10.13 -3.76 15.55
#